data_df915c8231b489cab61ec1395fc9bdbe
#
_entry.id   df915c8231b489cab61ec1395fc9bdbe
#
_cell.length_a   1.000
_cell.length_b   1.000
_cell.length_c   1.000
_cell.angle_alpha   90.00
_cell.angle_beta   90.00
_cell.angle_gamma   90.00
#
_symmetry.space_group_name_H-M   'P 1'
#
loop_
_entity.id
_entity.type
_entity.pdbx_description
1 polymer ?
#
loop_
_entity_poly.entity_id
_entity_poly.type
_entity_poly.pdbx_seq_one_letter_code
_entity_poly.pdbx_strand_id
1 'polypeptide(L)'
;MLEFSTVPAATPLETFPNPRPGREFEIAINCPEFTSVCPKTGLPDFGEIRITYVPDDRCIELKALKYYLIDFRSRGIFYEAVTNQILDDLVAVCQPRRMTVVGDFSVRGGIKTVVTASYDEENPKSQIPNSKSE
;
A
#
# COMPACT_ATOMS: atom_id res chain seq x y z
N MET A 1 22.72 -11.39 13.61
CA MET A 1 22.18 -11.40 13.38
C MET A 1 21.57 -11.50 13.21
N LEU A 2 21.12 -11.56 12.96
CA LEU A 2 20.36 -11.57 12.70
C LEU A 2 19.55 -11.90 12.39
N GLU A 3 19.47 -12.31 12.61
CA GLU A 3 18.58 -12.72 12.27
C GLU A 3 17.39 -12.18 11.99
N PHE A 4 17.18 -11.22 12.29
CA PHE A 4 16.08 -10.69 11.69
C PHE A 4 16.09 -10.84 10.28
N SER A 5 17.11 -11.08 9.82
CA SER A 5 17.24 -11.38 8.43
C SER A 5 16.43 -12.57 8.01
N THR A 6 15.88 -13.31 8.97
CA THR A 6 15.00 -14.40 8.63
C THR A 6 13.58 -13.96 8.37
N VAL A 7 13.26 -12.71 8.63
CA VAL A 7 11.95 -12.19 8.25
C VAL A 7 11.89 -12.15 6.74
N PRO A 8 10.86 -12.71 6.13
CA PRO A 8 10.77 -12.69 4.67
C PRO A 8 10.86 -11.27 4.17
N ALA A 9 11.59 -11.08 3.08
CA ALA A 9 11.74 -9.77 2.50
C ALA A 9 10.41 -9.19 2.11
N ALA A 10 9.46 -10.03 1.78
CA ALA A 10 8.13 -9.57 1.41
C ALA A 10 7.14 -10.64 1.78
N THR A 11 6.17 -10.27 2.58
CA THR A 11 5.06 -11.17 2.86
C THR A 11 4.12 -11.10 1.67
N PRO A 12 3.79 -12.24 1.06
CA PRO A 12 2.93 -12.22 -0.11
C PRO A 12 1.55 -11.64 0.23
N LEU A 13 1.12 -10.74 -0.62
CA LEU A 13 -0.26 -10.28 -0.56
C LEU A 13 -1.17 -11.37 -1.09
N GLU A 14 -2.37 -11.44 -0.55
CA GLU A 14 -3.35 -12.43 -0.94
C GLU A 14 -4.68 -11.76 -1.20
N THR A 15 -5.50 -12.43 -1.99
CA THR A 15 -6.84 -11.96 -2.30
C THR A 15 -7.81 -13.12 -2.14
N PHE A 16 -9.10 -12.79 -2.10
CA PHE A 16 -10.16 -13.80 -2.10
C PHE A 16 -11.24 -13.35 -3.08
N PRO A 17 -12.10 -14.27 -3.53
CA PRO A 17 -13.11 -13.90 -4.53
C PRO A 17 -14.08 -12.87 -4.01
N ASN A 18 -14.38 -11.87 -4.85
CA ASN A 18 -15.39 -10.87 -4.53
C ASN A 18 -16.75 -11.56 -4.44
N PRO A 19 -17.49 -11.40 -3.34
CA PRO A 19 -18.79 -12.05 -3.19
C PRO A 19 -19.88 -11.44 -4.07
N ARG A 20 -19.66 -10.26 -4.65
CA ARG A 20 -20.66 -9.61 -5.51
C ARG A 20 -19.96 -8.90 -6.67
N PRO A 21 -19.36 -9.65 -7.59
CA PRO A 21 -18.56 -9.00 -8.64
C PRO A 21 -19.37 -8.11 -9.59
N GLY A 22 -20.68 -8.31 -9.65
CA GLY A 22 -21.51 -7.47 -10.50
C GLY A 22 -21.96 -6.19 -9.86
N ARG A 23 -21.62 -5.96 -8.59
CA ARG A 23 -22.03 -4.76 -7.88
C ARG A 23 -20.82 -3.88 -7.64
N GLU A 24 -20.97 -2.59 -7.92
CA GLU A 24 -19.92 -1.64 -7.53
C GLU A 24 -20.14 -1.25 -6.08
N PHE A 25 -19.17 -1.56 -5.24
CA PHE A 25 -19.19 -1.11 -3.85
C PHE A 25 -17.77 -0.76 -3.46
N GLU A 26 -17.63 0.04 -2.41
CA GLU A 26 -16.36 0.59 -2.02
C GLU A 26 -15.92 -0.01 -0.71
N ILE A 27 -14.65 -0.36 -0.62
CA ILE A 27 -14.04 -0.86 0.61
C ILE A 27 -13.03 0.18 1.07
N ALA A 28 -13.11 0.56 2.34
CA ALA A 28 -12.17 1.49 2.95
C ALA A 28 -11.44 0.77 4.08
N ILE A 29 -10.11 0.79 4.03
CA ILE A 29 -9.26 0.14 5.02
C ILE A 29 -8.35 1.20 5.61
N ASN A 30 -8.35 1.32 6.93
CA ASN A 30 -7.46 2.24 7.63
C ASN A 30 -6.42 1.45 8.39
N CYS A 31 -5.15 1.84 8.23
CA CYS A 31 -4.03 1.21 8.91
C CYS A 31 -3.30 2.28 9.69
N PRO A 32 -3.74 2.56 10.93
CA PRO A 32 -3.26 3.73 11.67
C PRO A 32 -1.91 3.57 12.34
N GLU A 33 -1.33 2.37 12.29
CA GLU A 33 -0.07 2.10 12.98
C GLU A 33 1.07 1.83 12.03
N PHE A 34 1.04 2.42 10.86
CA PHE A 34 2.08 2.19 9.87
C PHE A 34 3.41 2.79 10.32
N THR A 35 4.49 2.06 10.10
CA THR A 35 5.85 2.51 10.44
C THR A 35 6.80 2.13 9.32
N SER A 36 7.71 3.04 9.01
CA SER A 36 8.84 2.76 8.13
C SER A 36 10.06 3.48 8.69
N VAL A 37 11.14 3.54 7.93
CA VAL A 37 12.38 4.16 8.39
C VAL A 37 12.75 5.28 7.44
N CYS A 38 13.15 6.42 8.01
CA CYS A 38 13.63 7.53 7.19
C CYS A 38 14.98 7.17 6.60
N PRO A 39 15.14 7.18 5.26
CA PRO A 39 16.42 6.79 4.67
C PRO A 39 17.57 7.75 4.98
N LYS A 40 17.26 8.97 5.38
CA LYS A 40 18.28 9.96 5.66
C LYS A 40 18.79 9.86 7.10
N THR A 41 17.91 9.59 8.06
CA THR A 41 18.26 9.63 9.47
C THR A 41 18.31 8.26 10.12
N GLY A 42 17.66 7.26 9.53
CA GLY A 42 17.52 5.95 10.15
C GLY A 42 16.52 5.91 11.29
N LEU A 43 15.80 7.00 11.51
CA LEU A 43 14.79 7.05 12.57
C LEU A 43 13.46 6.56 12.06
N PRO A 44 12.60 6.04 12.95
CA PRO A 44 11.29 5.55 12.50
C PRO A 44 10.38 6.69 12.07
N ASP A 45 9.61 6.42 11.03
CA ASP A 45 8.54 7.29 10.57
C ASP A 45 7.23 6.63 10.88
N PHE A 46 6.26 7.40 11.35
CA PHE A 46 4.95 6.90 11.73
C PHE A 46 3.89 7.54 10.86
N GLY A 47 2.81 6.82 10.65
CA GLY A 47 1.71 7.38 9.88
C GLY A 47 0.54 6.44 9.80
N GLU A 48 -0.44 6.88 9.03
CA GLU A 48 -1.63 6.10 8.75
C GLU A 48 -1.69 5.86 7.26
N ILE A 49 -1.93 4.61 6.87
CA ILE A 49 -2.17 4.27 5.47
C ILE A 49 -3.67 4.04 5.32
N ARG A 50 -4.29 4.78 4.42
CA ARG A 50 -5.71 4.60 4.13
C ARG A 50 -5.85 4.11 2.70
N ILE A 51 -6.59 3.02 2.53
CA ILE A 51 -6.80 2.39 1.24
C ILE A 51 -8.28 2.37 0.96
N THR A 52 -8.68 2.91 -0.19
CA THR A 52 -10.07 2.90 -0.61
C THR A 52 -10.12 2.33 -2.00
N TYR A 53 -10.96 1.31 -2.23
CA TYR A 53 -11.00 0.72 -3.56
C TYR A 53 -12.35 0.13 -3.88
N VAL A 54 -12.62 0.02 -5.18
CA VAL A 54 -13.78 -0.69 -5.71
C VAL A 54 -13.26 -1.98 -6.33
N PRO A 55 -13.57 -3.13 -5.73
CA PRO A 55 -13.03 -4.40 -6.24
C PRO A 55 -13.70 -4.79 -7.56
N ASP A 56 -12.96 -5.55 -8.36
CA ASP A 56 -13.52 -6.24 -9.50
C ASP A 56 -13.76 -7.70 -9.08
N ASP A 57 -12.92 -8.61 -9.50
CA ASP A 57 -13.13 -10.03 -9.19
C ASP A 57 -12.57 -10.44 -7.84
N ARG A 58 -11.67 -9.67 -7.26
CA ARG A 58 -10.94 -10.08 -6.07
C ARG A 58 -10.92 -8.99 -5.02
N CYS A 59 -10.97 -9.40 -3.76
CA CYS A 59 -10.83 -8.50 -2.62
C CYS A 59 -9.51 -8.79 -1.90
N ILE A 60 -8.96 -7.77 -1.26
CA ILE A 60 -7.69 -7.89 -0.53
C ILE A 60 -7.92 -8.65 0.77
N GLU A 61 -7.09 -9.64 1.03
CA GLU A 61 -7.16 -10.42 2.25
C GLU A 61 -6.40 -9.68 3.36
N LEU A 62 -7.07 -9.41 4.48
CA LEU A 62 -6.55 -8.46 5.47
C LEU A 62 -5.40 -8.99 6.31
N LYS A 63 -5.36 -10.30 6.58
CA LYS A 63 -4.25 -10.84 7.35
C LYS A 63 -2.95 -10.71 6.57
N ALA A 64 -2.99 -11.01 5.29
CA ALA A 64 -1.81 -10.85 4.44
C ALA A 64 -1.42 -9.39 4.33
N LEU A 65 -2.40 -8.50 4.22
CA LEU A 65 -2.12 -7.07 4.18
C LEU A 65 -1.42 -6.60 5.45
N LYS A 66 -1.86 -7.09 6.60
CA LYS A 66 -1.25 -6.73 7.87
C LYS A 66 0.24 -7.06 7.87
N TYR A 67 0.60 -8.28 7.49
CA TYR A 67 2.00 -8.67 7.49
C TYR A 67 2.80 -7.96 6.39
N TYR A 68 2.17 -7.70 5.26
CA TYR A 68 2.80 -6.93 4.20
C TYR A 68 3.22 -5.55 4.72
N LEU A 69 2.31 -4.86 5.44
CA LEU A 69 2.62 -3.52 5.96
C LEU A 69 3.65 -3.57 7.08
N ILE A 70 3.62 -4.61 7.92
CA ILE A 70 4.60 -4.76 8.99
C ILE A 70 6.01 -4.86 8.42
N ASP A 71 6.16 -5.44 7.25
CA ASP A 71 7.45 -5.61 6.61
C ASP A 71 8.15 -4.27 6.34
N PHE A 72 7.41 -3.18 6.25
CA PHE A 72 8.00 -1.87 6.03
C PHE A 72 8.68 -1.29 7.26
N ARG A 73 8.46 -1.87 8.43
CA ARG A 73 8.98 -1.30 9.69
C ARG A 73 10.49 -1.17 9.72
N SER A 74 11.19 -2.02 8.99
CA SER A 74 12.64 -2.00 8.95
C SER A 74 13.20 -1.50 7.64
N ARG A 75 12.36 -0.95 6.77
CA ARG A 75 12.79 -0.53 5.43
C ARG A 75 12.91 0.97 5.35
N GLY A 76 14.08 1.43 4.90
CA GLY A 76 14.30 2.85 4.63
C GLY A 76 13.64 3.23 3.33
N ILE A 77 12.62 4.09 3.39
CA ILE A 77 11.88 4.47 2.21
C ILE A 77 11.23 5.83 2.45
N PHE A 78 11.25 6.68 1.44
CA PHE A 78 10.60 7.99 1.54
C PHE A 78 9.09 7.86 1.42
N TYR A 79 8.38 8.86 1.95
CA TYR A 79 6.91 8.86 1.99
C TYR A 79 6.30 8.71 0.60
N GLU A 80 6.85 9.42 -0.37
CA GLU A 80 6.32 9.37 -1.73
C GLU A 80 6.51 7.99 -2.35
N ALA A 81 7.63 7.37 -2.04
CA ALA A 81 7.93 6.05 -2.60
C ALA A 81 7.08 4.97 -1.95
N VAL A 82 6.92 5.01 -0.61
CA VAL A 82 6.19 3.94 0.05
C VAL A 82 4.70 4.00 -0.30
N THR A 83 4.12 5.19 -0.41
CA THR A 83 2.70 5.30 -0.75
C THR A 83 2.44 4.74 -2.14
N ASN A 84 3.30 5.07 -3.10
CA ASN A 84 3.16 4.56 -4.45
C ASN A 84 3.44 3.06 -4.53
N GLN A 85 4.42 2.58 -3.75
CA GLN A 85 4.73 1.15 -3.73
C GLN A 85 3.54 0.33 -3.23
N ILE A 86 2.88 0.81 -2.19
CA ILE A 86 1.71 0.12 -1.66
C ILE A 86 0.61 0.07 -2.71
N LEU A 87 0.36 1.19 -3.39
CA LEU A 87 -0.64 1.20 -4.45
C LEU A 87 -0.30 0.19 -5.54
N ASP A 88 0.95 0.22 -6.02
CA ASP A 88 1.35 -0.66 -7.10
C ASP A 88 1.20 -2.14 -6.71
N ASP A 89 1.63 -2.49 -5.51
CA ASP A 89 1.58 -3.87 -5.06
C ASP A 89 0.15 -4.36 -4.91
N LEU A 90 -0.73 -3.52 -4.36
CA LEU A 90 -2.12 -3.90 -4.18
C LEU A 90 -2.86 -4.03 -5.50
N VAL A 91 -2.62 -3.09 -6.42
CA VAL A 91 -3.26 -3.17 -7.74
C VAL A 91 -2.80 -4.42 -8.46
N ALA A 92 -1.53 -4.78 -8.32
CA ALA A 92 -0.99 -5.95 -9.01
C ALA A 92 -1.69 -7.24 -8.59
N VAL A 93 -2.07 -7.36 -7.32
CA VAL A 93 -2.67 -8.61 -6.85
C VAL A 93 -4.18 -8.63 -6.94
N CYS A 94 -4.87 -7.51 -6.80
CA CYS A 94 -6.33 -7.54 -6.78
C CYS A 94 -6.97 -6.95 -8.03
N GLN A 95 -6.23 -6.20 -8.83
CA GLN A 95 -6.70 -5.64 -10.09
C GLN A 95 -8.07 -4.97 -9.93
N PRO A 96 -8.16 -3.94 -9.10
CA PRO A 96 -9.44 -3.30 -8.80
C PRO A 96 -9.90 -2.42 -9.95
N ARG A 97 -11.15 -2.01 -9.91
CA ARG A 97 -11.62 -1.00 -10.86
C ARG A 97 -10.98 0.35 -10.58
N ARG A 98 -10.86 0.71 -9.30
CA ARG A 98 -10.23 1.95 -8.85
C ARG A 98 -9.63 1.71 -7.48
N MET A 99 -8.56 2.42 -7.17
CA MET A 99 -7.97 2.36 -5.84
C MET A 99 -7.25 3.67 -5.54
N THR A 100 -7.38 4.13 -4.32
CA THR A 100 -6.63 5.28 -3.82
C THR A 100 -5.92 4.85 -2.54
N VAL A 101 -4.64 5.18 -2.45
CA VAL A 101 -3.86 4.99 -1.23
C VAL A 101 -3.41 6.35 -0.75
N VAL A 102 -3.70 6.64 0.51
CA VAL A 102 -3.29 7.88 1.16
C VAL A 102 -2.31 7.54 2.26
N GLY A 103 -1.12 8.10 2.18
CA GLY A 103 -0.16 8.03 3.27
C GLY A 103 -0.22 9.34 4.05
N ASP A 104 -0.73 9.26 5.26
CA ASP A 104 -0.91 10.42 6.13
C ASP A 104 0.13 10.28 7.24
N PHE A 105 1.27 10.98 7.08
CA PHE A 105 2.41 10.75 7.95
C PHE A 105 2.44 11.76 9.09
N SER A 106 2.93 11.30 10.23
CA SER A 106 2.98 12.13 11.45
C SER A 106 3.93 13.30 11.25
N VAL A 107 3.63 14.39 11.94
CA VAL A 107 4.46 15.60 11.87
C VAL A 107 5.88 15.28 12.31
N ARG A 108 6.85 15.74 11.53
CA ARG A 108 8.26 15.62 11.84
C ARG A 108 8.93 16.94 11.55
N GLY A 109 9.62 17.48 12.58
CA GLY A 109 10.28 18.77 12.41
C GLY A 109 9.34 19.88 12.06
N GLY A 110 8.10 19.79 12.50
CA GLY A 110 7.08 20.79 12.17
C GLY A 110 6.47 20.63 10.79
N ILE A 111 6.80 19.57 10.06
CA ILE A 111 6.31 19.37 8.69
C ILE A 111 5.36 18.19 8.66
N LYS A 112 4.19 18.43 8.09
CA LYS A 112 3.16 17.40 7.90
C LYS A 112 3.10 17.05 6.41
N THR A 113 3.16 15.76 6.10
CA THR A 113 3.13 15.30 4.71
C THR A 113 2.01 14.31 4.51
N VAL A 114 1.21 14.52 3.47
CA VAL A 114 0.19 13.57 3.05
C VAL A 114 0.42 13.29 1.56
N VAL A 115 0.54 12.02 1.21
CA VAL A 115 0.74 11.60 -0.17
C VAL A 115 -0.48 10.81 -0.62
N THR A 116 -1.05 11.17 -1.75
CA THR A 116 -2.21 10.48 -2.30
C THR A 116 -1.86 9.95 -3.68
N ALA A 117 -2.03 8.66 -3.87
CA ALA A 117 -1.77 8.02 -5.16
C ALA A 117 -3.00 7.21 -5.55
N SER A 118 -3.38 7.29 -6.82
CA SER A 118 -4.62 6.68 -7.29
C SER A 118 -4.39 5.87 -8.56
N TYR A 119 -5.20 4.83 -8.70
CA TYR A 119 -5.25 4.00 -9.89
C TYR A 119 -6.70 3.88 -10.34
N ASP A 120 -6.93 3.99 -11.64
CA ASP A 120 -8.23 3.78 -12.25
C ASP A 120 -8.00 2.99 -13.53
N GLU A 121 -8.66 1.82 -13.64
CA GLU A 121 -8.40 0.95 -14.79
C GLU A 121 -8.71 1.63 -16.12
N GLU A 122 -9.53 2.68 -16.12
CA GLU A 122 -9.90 3.39 -17.32
C GLU A 122 -9.06 4.64 -17.57
N ASN A 123 -8.05 4.90 -16.74
CA ASN A 123 -7.22 6.08 -16.89
C ASN A 123 -5.78 5.67 -17.15
N PRO A 124 -5.28 5.84 -18.40
CA PRO A 124 -3.91 5.41 -18.72
C PRO A 124 -2.85 6.08 -17.86
N LYS A 125 -3.10 7.29 -17.38
CA LYS A 125 -2.09 8.00 -16.60
C LYS A 125 -1.91 7.43 -15.21
N SER A 126 -2.82 6.59 -14.74
CA SER A 126 -2.74 5.99 -13.42
C SER A 126 -2.22 4.56 -13.47
N GLN A 127 -1.81 4.07 -14.63
CA GLN A 127 -1.35 2.70 -14.77
C GLN A 127 -0.05 2.48 -14.01
N ILE A 128 0.13 1.22 -13.57
CA ILE A 128 1.35 0.83 -12.91
C ILE A 128 2.47 0.81 -13.92
N PRO A 129 3.62 1.45 -13.65
CA PRO A 129 4.69 1.52 -14.62
C PRO A 129 5.10 0.19 -15.20
N ASN A 130 5.17 -0.86 -14.36
CA ASN A 130 5.60 -2.17 -14.87
C ASN A 130 4.65 -2.77 -15.87
N SER A 131 3.37 -2.43 -15.81
CA SER A 131 2.40 -3.02 -16.71
C SER A 131 2.55 -2.50 -18.11
N LYS A 132 3.38 -1.48 -18.31
CA LYS A 132 3.55 -0.91 -19.63
C LYS A 132 4.78 -1.39 -20.32
N SER A 133 5.52 -2.25 -19.69
CA SER A 133 6.77 -2.64 -20.28
C SER A 133 6.57 -3.44 -21.51
N GLU A 134 5.47 -3.67 -21.80
CA GLU A 134 5.20 -4.32 -22.91
C GLU A 134 5.52 -3.88 -23.99
#